data_4afd85908c1eaef8866092e43225fe99
#
_entry.id   4afd85908c1eaef8866092e43225fe99
#
_cell.length_a   1.000
_cell.length_b   1.000
_cell.length_c   1.000
_cell.angle_alpha   90.00
_cell.angle_beta   90.00
_cell.angle_gamma   90.00
#
_symmetry.space_group_name_H-M   'P 1'
#
loop_
_entity.id
_entity.type
_entity.pdbx_description
1 polymer ?
#
loop_
_entity_poly.entity_id
_entity_poly.type
_entity_poly.pdbx_seq_one_letter_code
_entity_poly.pdbx_strand_id
1 'polypeptide(L)'
;MLRCAGIIRIMLKKTHCLVLLAAAFFWSPVSGLDFAQAEEKNRVFEIRTYYANEGKLDALLARFRDHTVTLFKKHGMTNVGYWVPADNKENKLVYMLAFPSREARDKAFKAFSADPDWQKAYKESTKDGRLVKKIVNDFLAGTDFSKIK
;
A
#
# COMPACT_ATOMS: atom_id res chain seq x y z
N MET A 1 -2.99 53.64 75.50
CA MET A 1 -4.28 53.53 76.21
C MET A 1 -5.08 52.44 75.49
N LEU A 2 -5.22 51.30 76.17
CA LEU A 2 -6.46 50.61 76.50
C LEU A 2 -7.42 50.34 75.33
N ARG A 3 -7.97 49.19 75.05
CA ARG A 3 -8.32 47.92 75.75
C ARG A 3 -9.00 47.00 74.69
N CYS A 4 -8.66 45.80 74.70
CA CYS A 4 -9.45 44.61 75.12
C CYS A 4 -10.66 44.22 74.29
N ALA A 5 -10.53 43.09 73.71
CA ALA A 5 -11.23 41.80 74.02
C ALA A 5 -12.47 41.50 73.16
N GLY A 6 -12.51 40.25 72.75
CA GLY A 6 -13.74 39.61 72.30
C GLY A 6 -13.52 38.33 71.52
N ILE A 7 -13.29 37.27 72.27
CA ILE A 7 -13.23 35.89 71.75
C ILE A 7 -14.66 35.43 71.48
N ILE A 8 -14.95 34.90 70.28
CA ILE A 8 -15.96 33.83 70.11
C ILE A 8 -15.48 32.83 69.09
N ARG A 9 -15.16 31.63 69.56
CA ARG A 9 -14.92 30.43 68.75
C ARG A 9 -16.29 29.90 68.30
N ILE A 10 -16.49 29.82 67.00
CA ILE A 10 -17.57 28.96 66.47
C ILE A 10 -16.90 27.93 65.62
N MET A 11 -16.87 26.69 66.15
CA MET A 11 -16.52 25.48 65.41
C MET A 11 -17.63 25.18 64.39
N LEU A 12 -17.33 25.28 63.12
CA LEU A 12 -18.20 24.76 62.09
C LEU A 12 -17.49 23.56 61.41
N LYS A 13 -17.99 22.39 61.73
CA LYS A 13 -17.57 21.11 61.11
C LYS A 13 -17.86 21.15 59.61
N LYS A 14 -16.82 21.20 58.82
CA LYS A 14 -16.91 21.00 57.35
C LYS A 14 -16.94 19.52 57.06
N THR A 15 -18.14 18.99 56.82
CA THR A 15 -18.33 17.70 56.18
C THR A 15 -17.89 17.79 54.74
N HIS A 16 -16.78 17.13 54.41
CA HIS A 16 -16.31 16.98 53.04
C HIS A 16 -17.17 15.89 52.37
N CYS A 17 -18.11 16.35 51.54
CA CYS A 17 -18.79 15.48 50.61
C CYS A 17 -17.85 15.24 49.39
N LEU A 18 -17.17 14.11 49.37
CA LEU A 18 -16.31 13.69 48.29
C LEU A 18 -17.21 13.17 47.14
N VAL A 19 -17.52 14.04 46.19
CA VAL A 19 -18.16 13.64 44.93
C VAL A 19 -17.11 13.01 44.04
N LEU A 20 -17.02 11.70 44.01
CA LEU A 20 -16.26 10.93 43.04
C LEU A 20 -16.99 11.00 41.69
N LEU A 21 -16.57 11.93 40.82
CA LEU A 21 -16.90 11.91 39.41
C LEU A 21 -16.09 10.79 38.74
N ALA A 22 -16.71 9.61 38.65
CA ALA A 22 -16.18 8.56 37.79
C ALA A 22 -16.35 8.97 36.33
N ALA A 23 -15.31 9.56 35.73
CA ALA A 23 -15.23 9.74 34.29
C ALA A 23 -15.05 8.36 33.66
N ALA A 24 -16.15 7.75 33.22
CA ALA A 24 -16.12 6.59 32.37
C ALA A 24 -15.56 7.02 31.00
N PHE A 25 -14.25 6.83 30.81
CA PHE A 25 -13.64 6.87 29.49
C PHE A 25 -14.21 5.71 28.68
N PHE A 26 -15.22 5.99 27.86
CA PHE A 26 -15.63 5.10 26.79
C PHE A 26 -14.50 5.04 25.77
N TRP A 27 -13.61 4.10 25.96
CA TRP A 27 -12.68 3.67 24.92
C TRP A 27 -13.49 2.89 23.89
N SER A 28 -14.02 3.60 22.91
CA SER A 28 -14.57 2.94 21.72
C SER A 28 -13.40 2.31 20.96
N PRO A 29 -13.35 1.00 20.76
CA PRO A 29 -12.38 0.41 19.85
C PRO A 29 -12.74 0.93 18.46
N VAL A 30 -11.95 1.86 17.93
CA VAL A 30 -12.00 2.21 16.52
C VAL A 30 -11.61 0.94 15.77
N SER A 31 -12.64 0.31 15.18
CA SER A 31 -12.50 -0.94 14.46
C SER A 31 -11.60 -0.73 13.27
N GLY A 32 -10.31 -1.14 13.37
CA GLY A 32 -9.34 -1.09 12.29
C GLY A 32 -9.73 -1.91 11.05
N LEU A 33 -10.84 -2.65 11.14
CA LEU A 33 -11.44 -3.42 10.04
C LEU A 33 -12.05 -2.53 8.95
N ASP A 34 -12.57 -1.36 9.29
CA ASP A 34 -13.23 -0.47 8.31
C ASP A 34 -12.22 0.19 7.36
N PHE A 35 -11.02 0.50 7.85
CA PHE A 35 -9.96 1.07 7.01
C PHE A 35 -9.41 0.07 6.00
N ALA A 36 -9.16 -1.18 6.42
CA ALA A 36 -8.66 -2.23 5.53
C ALA A 36 -9.69 -2.58 4.44
N GLN A 37 -10.97 -2.60 4.78
CA GLN A 37 -12.06 -2.90 3.85
C GLN A 37 -12.35 -1.75 2.87
N ALA A 38 -12.17 -0.49 3.30
CA ALA A 38 -12.28 0.68 2.44
C ALA A 38 -11.11 0.78 1.44
N GLU A 39 -9.90 0.39 1.85
CA GLU A 39 -8.74 0.30 0.96
C GLU A 39 -8.91 -0.80 -0.11
N GLU A 40 -9.49 -1.92 0.25
CA GLU A 40 -9.73 -3.03 -0.68
C GLU A 40 -10.79 -2.67 -1.73
N LYS A 41 -11.81 -1.88 -1.37
CA LYS A 41 -12.92 -1.49 -2.26
C LYS A 41 -12.53 -0.50 -3.37
N ASN A 42 -11.45 0.25 -3.22
CA ASN A 42 -11.02 1.30 -4.14
C ASN A 42 -9.70 1.00 -4.85
N ARG A 43 -9.24 -0.25 -4.82
CA ARG A 43 -7.98 -0.62 -5.48
C ARG A 43 -8.05 -0.43 -6.98
N VAL A 44 -6.94 0.06 -7.53
CA VAL A 44 -6.74 0.17 -8.97
C VAL A 44 -5.87 -1.00 -9.42
N PHE A 45 -6.32 -1.70 -10.43
CA PHE A 45 -5.54 -2.76 -11.06
C PHE A 45 -4.95 -2.25 -12.37
N GLU A 46 -3.73 -2.66 -12.68
CA GLU A 46 -3.09 -2.40 -13.96
C GLU A 46 -2.70 -3.75 -14.58
N ILE A 47 -3.35 -4.09 -15.68
CA ILE A 47 -2.92 -5.21 -16.52
C ILE A 47 -1.90 -4.69 -17.53
N ARG A 48 -0.79 -5.40 -17.67
CA ARG A 48 0.30 -5.03 -18.58
C ARG A 48 0.65 -6.21 -19.47
N THR A 49 0.68 -5.96 -20.77
CA THR A 49 1.12 -6.92 -21.78
C THR A 49 2.44 -6.44 -22.37
N TYR A 50 3.47 -7.21 -22.13
CA TYR A 50 4.78 -7.00 -22.74
C TYR A 50 4.95 -7.91 -23.94
N TYR A 51 5.31 -7.33 -25.06
CA TYR A 51 5.67 -8.06 -26.27
C TYR A 51 7.19 -8.12 -26.36
N ALA A 52 7.75 -9.31 -26.14
CA ALA A 52 9.18 -9.52 -26.24
C ALA A 52 9.64 -9.46 -27.71
N ASN A 53 10.90 -9.07 -27.91
CA ASN A 53 11.55 -9.26 -29.18
C ASN A 53 11.74 -10.75 -29.47
N GLU A 54 11.96 -11.12 -30.72
CA GLU A 54 12.18 -12.49 -31.13
C GLU A 54 13.36 -13.11 -30.35
N GLY A 55 13.16 -14.30 -29.82
CA GLY A 55 14.14 -15.03 -28.99
C GLY A 55 14.44 -14.38 -27.62
N LYS A 56 13.71 -13.31 -27.19
CA LYS A 56 13.99 -12.62 -25.92
C LYS A 56 12.98 -12.91 -24.80
N LEU A 57 11.98 -13.75 -25.04
CA LEU A 57 10.95 -14.02 -24.04
C LEU A 57 11.55 -14.68 -22.78
N ASP A 58 12.41 -15.69 -22.93
CA ASP A 58 13.00 -16.40 -21.79
C ASP A 58 13.87 -15.47 -20.94
N ALA A 59 14.67 -14.60 -21.57
CA ALA A 59 15.44 -13.59 -20.86
C ALA A 59 14.55 -12.56 -20.14
N LEU A 60 13.40 -12.21 -20.73
CA LEU A 60 12.41 -11.37 -20.09
C LEU A 60 11.80 -12.06 -18.86
N LEU A 61 11.41 -13.32 -18.98
CA LEU A 61 10.87 -14.11 -17.86
C LEU A 61 11.89 -14.29 -16.74
N ALA A 62 13.16 -14.55 -17.06
CA ALA A 62 14.25 -14.61 -16.10
C ALA A 62 14.39 -13.29 -15.33
N ARG A 63 14.45 -12.15 -16.02
CA ARG A 63 14.52 -10.84 -15.35
C ARG A 63 13.33 -10.60 -14.41
N PHE A 64 12.12 -11.02 -14.79
CA PHE A 64 10.95 -10.89 -13.92
C PHE A 64 11.08 -11.76 -12.68
N ARG A 65 11.45 -13.03 -12.85
CA ARG A 65 11.58 -14.00 -11.76
C ARG A 65 12.67 -13.61 -10.76
N ASP A 66 13.82 -13.20 -11.27
CA ASP A 66 15.01 -13.04 -10.46
C ASP A 66 15.10 -11.63 -9.83
N HIS A 67 14.45 -10.64 -10.43
CA HIS A 67 14.58 -9.25 -10.00
C HIS A 67 13.25 -8.49 -9.92
N THR A 68 12.46 -8.45 -11.00
CA THR A 68 11.37 -7.47 -11.13
C THR A 68 10.27 -7.69 -10.10
N VAL A 69 9.86 -8.95 -9.87
CA VAL A 69 8.78 -9.29 -8.92
C VAL A 69 9.12 -8.85 -7.50
N THR A 70 10.35 -9.09 -7.06
CA THR A 70 10.83 -8.67 -5.73
C THR A 70 10.93 -7.16 -5.62
N LEU A 71 11.42 -6.49 -6.67
CA LEU A 71 11.53 -5.04 -6.69
C LEU A 71 10.16 -4.35 -6.75
N PHE A 72 9.19 -4.90 -7.46
CA PHE A 72 7.82 -4.40 -7.41
C PHE A 72 7.26 -4.44 -5.98
N LYS A 73 7.44 -5.55 -5.28
CA LYS A 73 7.03 -5.68 -3.87
C LYS A 73 7.77 -4.68 -2.97
N LYS A 74 9.07 -4.49 -3.15
CA LYS A 74 9.91 -3.50 -2.43
C LYS A 74 9.32 -2.08 -2.54
N HIS A 75 8.75 -1.74 -3.69
CA HIS A 75 8.17 -0.42 -3.97
C HIS A 75 6.64 -0.37 -3.76
N GLY A 76 6.06 -1.30 -3.00
CA GLY A 76 4.66 -1.25 -2.59
C GLY A 76 3.66 -1.64 -3.69
N MET A 77 4.11 -2.29 -4.76
CA MET A 77 3.22 -2.82 -5.79
C MET A 77 2.75 -4.22 -5.40
N THR A 78 1.43 -4.45 -5.39
CA THR A 78 0.89 -5.78 -5.14
C THR A 78 0.92 -6.60 -6.42
N ASN A 79 1.70 -7.69 -6.40
CA ASN A 79 1.78 -8.63 -7.51
C ASN A 79 0.54 -9.54 -7.50
N VAL A 80 -0.39 -9.39 -8.46
CA VAL A 80 -1.60 -10.21 -8.56
C VAL A 80 -1.30 -11.52 -9.29
N GLY A 81 -0.61 -11.45 -10.43
CA GLY A 81 -0.21 -12.64 -11.17
C GLY A 81 0.52 -12.35 -12.47
N TYR A 82 1.10 -13.41 -13.07
CA TYR A 82 1.93 -13.38 -14.26
C TYR A 82 1.59 -14.57 -15.15
N TRP A 83 1.33 -14.32 -16.42
CA TRP A 83 0.92 -15.35 -17.37
C TRP A 83 1.63 -15.22 -18.70
N VAL A 84 1.88 -16.36 -19.31
CA VAL A 84 2.28 -16.48 -20.70
C VAL A 84 1.12 -17.18 -21.43
N PRO A 85 0.59 -16.62 -22.53
CA PRO A 85 -0.46 -17.29 -23.30
C PRO A 85 -0.03 -18.70 -23.73
N ALA A 86 -0.96 -19.67 -23.73
CA ALA A 86 -0.67 -21.03 -24.14
C ALA A 86 -0.15 -21.09 -25.60
N ASP A 87 -0.82 -20.35 -26.49
CA ASP A 87 -0.41 -20.20 -27.91
C ASP A 87 0.32 -18.87 -28.09
N ASN A 88 1.50 -18.72 -27.50
CA ASN A 88 2.22 -17.46 -27.42
C ASN A 88 2.97 -17.08 -28.71
N LYS A 89 2.28 -17.00 -29.82
CA LYS A 89 2.85 -16.65 -31.14
C LYS A 89 3.45 -15.25 -31.20
N GLU A 90 3.04 -14.36 -30.28
CA GLU A 90 3.50 -12.95 -30.24
C GLU A 90 4.57 -12.71 -29.16
N ASN A 91 5.08 -13.75 -28.49
CA ASN A 91 6.04 -13.65 -27.41
C ASN A 91 5.61 -12.72 -26.27
N LYS A 92 4.39 -12.91 -25.75
CA LYS A 92 3.80 -12.07 -24.72
C LYS A 92 4.13 -12.57 -23.30
N LEU A 93 4.34 -11.62 -22.40
CA LEU A 93 4.18 -11.78 -20.96
C LEU A 93 3.04 -10.85 -20.54
N VAL A 94 2.02 -11.39 -19.91
CA VAL A 94 0.90 -10.65 -19.34
C VAL A 94 1.01 -10.69 -17.84
N TYR A 95 0.86 -9.56 -17.16
CA TYR A 95 0.83 -9.53 -15.70
C TYR A 95 -0.11 -8.45 -15.16
N MET A 96 -0.52 -8.63 -13.93
CA MET A 96 -1.41 -7.71 -13.24
C MET A 96 -0.80 -7.28 -11.92
N LEU A 97 -0.85 -5.98 -11.69
CA LEU A 97 -0.51 -5.33 -10.43
C LEU A 97 -1.74 -4.66 -9.82
N ALA A 98 -1.75 -4.51 -8.50
CA ALA A 98 -2.77 -3.76 -7.81
C ALA A 98 -2.13 -2.68 -6.92
N PHE A 99 -2.86 -1.56 -6.78
CA PHE A 99 -2.41 -0.37 -6.05
C PHE A 99 -3.59 0.20 -5.23
N PRO A 100 -3.33 0.87 -4.11
CA PRO A 100 -4.37 1.58 -3.36
C PRO A 100 -5.04 2.69 -4.19
N SER A 101 -4.29 3.39 -5.04
CA SER A 101 -4.78 4.46 -5.92
C SER A 101 -3.89 4.67 -7.15
N ARG A 102 -4.33 5.52 -8.07
CA ARG A 102 -3.54 5.93 -9.25
C ARG A 102 -2.26 6.69 -8.84
N GLU A 103 -2.37 7.56 -7.87
CA GLU A 103 -1.25 8.34 -7.32
C GLU A 103 -0.22 7.42 -6.66
N ALA A 104 -0.67 6.41 -5.89
CA ALA A 104 0.19 5.40 -5.30
C ALA A 104 0.94 4.60 -6.38
N ARG A 105 0.25 4.24 -7.46
CA ARG A 105 0.85 3.58 -8.64
C ARG A 105 1.96 4.43 -9.25
N ASP A 106 1.69 5.70 -9.53
CA ASP A 106 2.64 6.58 -10.20
C ASP A 106 3.89 6.82 -9.32
N LYS A 107 3.67 7.01 -8.01
CA LYS A 107 4.76 7.11 -7.02
C LYS A 107 5.60 5.83 -6.97
N ALA A 108 4.96 4.66 -6.94
CA ALA A 108 5.63 3.37 -6.89
C ALA A 108 6.49 3.11 -8.14
N PHE A 109 5.97 3.36 -9.33
CA PHE A 109 6.73 3.21 -10.58
C PHE A 109 7.88 4.21 -10.69
N LYS A 110 7.70 5.44 -10.23
CA LYS A 110 8.78 6.44 -10.19
C LYS A 110 9.92 5.95 -9.28
N ALA A 111 9.60 5.47 -8.08
CA ALA A 111 10.57 4.94 -7.13
C ALA A 111 11.27 3.68 -7.67
N PHE A 112 10.51 2.74 -8.24
CA PHE A 112 11.05 1.55 -8.88
C PHE A 112 12.03 1.89 -10.03
N SER A 113 11.67 2.83 -10.89
CA SER A 113 12.52 3.21 -12.03
C SER A 113 13.83 3.86 -11.61
N ALA A 114 13.85 4.51 -10.45
CA ALA A 114 15.03 5.13 -9.87
C ALA A 114 15.88 4.17 -9.01
N ASP A 115 15.37 2.96 -8.73
CA ASP A 115 16.05 1.98 -7.90
C ASP A 115 17.35 1.48 -8.56
N PRO A 116 18.52 1.58 -7.90
CA PRO A 116 19.79 1.11 -8.44
C PRO A 116 19.79 -0.38 -8.79
N ASP A 117 19.10 -1.22 -7.98
CA ASP A 117 19.00 -2.66 -8.24
C ASP A 117 18.22 -2.93 -9.53
N TRP A 118 17.15 -2.16 -9.77
CA TRP A 118 16.41 -2.23 -11.02
C TRP A 118 17.26 -1.79 -12.20
N GLN A 119 17.96 -0.65 -12.09
CA GLN A 119 18.79 -0.12 -13.16
C GLN A 119 19.92 -1.10 -13.55
N LYS A 120 20.54 -1.74 -12.54
CA LYS A 120 21.53 -2.78 -12.72
C LYS A 120 20.92 -4.00 -13.45
N ALA A 121 19.80 -4.53 -12.95
CA ALA A 121 19.12 -5.69 -13.56
C ALA A 121 18.67 -5.40 -14.99
N TYR A 122 18.15 -4.19 -15.23
CA TYR A 122 17.76 -3.74 -16.57
C TYR A 122 18.95 -3.69 -17.52
N LYS A 123 20.03 -3.01 -17.13
CA LYS A 123 21.26 -2.88 -17.92
C LYS A 123 21.85 -4.25 -18.27
N GLU A 124 21.95 -5.13 -17.26
CA GLU A 124 22.52 -6.48 -17.45
C GLU A 124 21.67 -7.32 -18.42
N SER A 125 20.35 -7.33 -18.21
CA SER A 125 19.44 -8.11 -19.05
C SER A 125 19.30 -7.60 -20.48
N THR A 126 19.69 -6.34 -20.74
CA THR A 126 19.58 -5.72 -22.07
C THR A 126 20.91 -5.53 -22.79
N LYS A 127 22.01 -6.07 -22.24
CA LYS A 127 23.36 -5.95 -22.86
C LYS A 127 23.42 -6.50 -24.28
N ASP A 128 22.66 -7.58 -24.54
CA ASP A 128 22.56 -8.21 -25.87
C ASP A 128 21.33 -7.75 -26.65
N GLY A 129 20.85 -6.53 -26.38
CA GLY A 129 19.70 -5.91 -27.02
C GLY A 129 18.44 -5.83 -26.18
N ARG A 130 17.50 -5.03 -26.65
CA ARG A 130 16.22 -4.79 -25.92
C ARG A 130 15.39 -6.08 -25.83
N LEU A 131 14.88 -6.38 -24.61
CA LEU A 131 14.01 -7.54 -24.42
C LEU A 131 12.59 -7.29 -24.91
N VAL A 132 12.07 -6.07 -24.77
CA VAL A 132 10.67 -5.70 -25.03
C VAL A 132 10.58 -4.73 -26.18
N LYS A 133 9.74 -5.05 -27.18
CA LYS A 133 9.46 -4.18 -28.34
C LYS A 133 8.26 -3.28 -28.12
N LYS A 134 7.24 -3.75 -27.33
CA LYS A 134 5.99 -3.03 -27.11
C LYS A 134 5.44 -3.34 -25.71
N ILE A 135 4.85 -2.35 -25.10
CA ILE A 135 4.09 -2.48 -23.84
C ILE A 135 2.70 -1.91 -24.09
N VAL A 136 1.67 -2.67 -23.71
CA VAL A 136 0.29 -2.21 -23.62
C VAL A 136 -0.12 -2.34 -22.16
N ASN A 137 -0.83 -1.35 -21.64
CA ASN A 137 -1.34 -1.38 -20.28
C ASN A 137 -2.72 -0.76 -20.22
N ASP A 138 -3.61 -1.42 -19.46
CA ASP A 138 -4.95 -0.97 -19.18
C ASP A 138 -5.18 -0.91 -17.68
N PHE A 139 -5.97 0.07 -17.25
CA PHE A 139 -6.36 0.20 -15.85
C PHE A 139 -7.76 -0.35 -15.66
N LEU A 140 -7.93 -1.12 -14.60
CA LEU A 140 -9.14 -1.83 -14.30
C LEU A 140 -9.63 -1.46 -12.90
N ALA A 141 -10.94 -1.36 -12.73
CA ALA A 141 -11.61 -1.31 -11.44
C ALA A 141 -12.30 -2.65 -11.19
N GLY A 142 -12.30 -3.11 -9.95
CA GLY A 142 -13.05 -4.31 -9.59
C GLY A 142 -14.55 -4.08 -9.72
N THR A 143 -15.28 -5.06 -10.28
CA THR A 143 -16.75 -5.05 -10.28
C THR A 143 -17.28 -5.52 -8.92
N ASP A 144 -18.57 -5.28 -8.65
CA ASP A 144 -19.23 -5.72 -7.42
C ASP A 144 -19.23 -7.26 -7.24
N PHE A 145 -19.21 -8.01 -8.33
CA PHE A 145 -19.12 -9.47 -8.35
C PHE A 145 -17.68 -10.02 -8.48
N SER A 146 -16.67 -9.17 -8.57
CA SER A 146 -15.27 -9.63 -8.60
C SER A 146 -14.84 -10.15 -7.23
N LYS A 147 -14.15 -11.30 -7.23
CA LYS A 147 -13.53 -11.86 -6.01
C LYS A 147 -12.23 -11.12 -5.63
N ILE A 148 -11.63 -10.42 -6.59
CA ILE A 148 -10.42 -9.61 -6.40
C ILE A 148 -10.84 -8.15 -6.56
N LYS A 149 -10.71 -7.38 -5.51
CA LYS A 149 -11.09 -5.96 -5.45
C LYS A 149 -9.94 -5.12 -4.95
#